data_e5a36758b0a1d6f203942ee07a253d65
#
_entry.id   e5a36758b0a1d6f203942ee07a253d65
#
_cell.length_a   1.000
_cell.length_b   1.000
_cell.length_c   1.000
_cell.angle_alpha   90.00
_cell.angle_beta   90.00
_cell.angle_gamma   90.00
#
_symmetry.space_group_name_H-M   'P 1'
#
loop_
_entity.id
_entity.type
_entity.pdbx_description
1 polymer ?
#
loop_
_entity_poly.entity_id
_entity_poly.type
_entity_poly.pdbx_seq_one_letter_code
_entity_poly.pdbx_strand_id
1 'polypeptide(L)'
;LGGAQGFGSSIITTDSLETAVENAIENGVYVVAAAGNDGENDDGDVSSPGSVDDVICVGGITRLGNLWVGSSEGDNNGDIWPPKLPRNNPDKKPEIVAPGHEVPVLVFNGESWWGWSSGTSASTAWVSGSLALFLEEYPEYQRNSDSDSSKVEEIKLLISQNSQMKENQNQHDDKFGYGILRIDLLIESVDNSSNENLITKNYKPKDDVRINIFDIFQTERRMTANVPPDNSANAIE
;
A
#
# COMPACT_ATOMS: atom_id res chain seq x y z
N LEU A 1 -8.85 -0.05 -3.04
CA LEU A 1 -10.05 -0.87 -2.84
C LEU A 1 -9.94 -1.72 -1.59
N GLY A 2 -11.03 -2.09 -0.98
CA GLY A 2 -11.10 -3.01 0.14
C GLY A 2 -12.44 -3.74 0.10
N GLY A 3 -12.42 -5.01 0.42
CA GLY A 3 -13.60 -5.86 0.51
C GLY A 3 -13.53 -6.70 1.78
N ALA A 4 -14.66 -7.06 2.35
CA ALA A 4 -14.75 -8.04 3.41
C ALA A 4 -15.41 -9.30 2.84
N GLN A 5 -14.78 -10.44 3.02
CA GLN A 5 -15.43 -11.72 2.77
C GLN A 5 -16.37 -12.00 3.94
N GLY A 6 -17.69 -11.99 3.69
CA GLY A 6 -18.64 -12.46 4.68
C GLY A 6 -18.50 -13.95 4.89
N PHE A 7 -18.54 -14.40 6.14
CA PHE A 7 -18.65 -15.81 6.50
C PHE A 7 -19.87 -16.42 5.75
N GLY A 8 -19.62 -17.31 4.79
CA GLY A 8 -20.68 -18.00 4.04
C GLY A 8 -20.73 -17.71 2.54
N SER A 9 -19.73 -17.08 1.96
CA SER A 9 -19.65 -16.96 0.50
C SER A 9 -19.56 -18.33 -0.15
N SER A 10 -20.55 -18.65 -0.95
CA SER A 10 -20.70 -19.95 -1.63
C SER A 10 -19.52 -20.20 -2.58
N ILE A 11 -18.98 -21.39 -2.52
CA ILE A 11 -17.81 -21.94 -3.26
C ILE A 11 -17.94 -21.83 -4.82
N ILE A 12 -18.95 -21.18 -5.38
CA ILE A 12 -19.25 -21.22 -6.82
C ILE A 12 -19.43 -19.84 -7.46
N THR A 13 -19.34 -18.77 -6.74
CA THR A 13 -19.36 -17.45 -7.36
C THR A 13 -17.92 -16.98 -7.55
N THR A 14 -17.44 -16.94 -8.80
CA THR A 14 -16.41 -15.98 -9.18
C THR A 14 -16.83 -14.67 -8.54
N ASP A 15 -16.05 -14.21 -7.60
CA ASP A 15 -16.39 -12.99 -6.89
C ASP A 15 -16.56 -11.89 -7.95
N SER A 16 -17.75 -11.33 -8.03
CA SER A 16 -18.05 -10.27 -9.02
C SER A 16 -17.10 -9.08 -8.85
N LEU A 17 -16.54 -8.91 -7.66
CA LEU A 17 -15.54 -7.89 -7.38
C LEU A 17 -14.18 -8.24 -8.03
N GLU A 18 -13.74 -9.49 -7.95
CA GLU A 18 -12.50 -9.95 -8.59
C GLU A 18 -12.60 -9.80 -10.11
N THR A 19 -13.69 -10.28 -10.70
CA THR A 19 -13.93 -10.09 -12.14
C THR A 19 -13.95 -8.61 -12.56
N ALA A 20 -14.54 -7.73 -11.74
CA ALA A 20 -14.56 -6.30 -12.03
C ALA A 20 -13.15 -5.68 -11.94
N VAL A 21 -12.34 -6.15 -11.01
CA VAL A 21 -10.95 -5.72 -10.85
C VAL A 21 -10.08 -6.22 -12.00
N GLU A 22 -10.19 -7.48 -12.38
CA GLU A 22 -9.51 -8.05 -13.54
C GLU A 22 -9.86 -7.28 -14.83
N ASN A 23 -11.13 -7.01 -15.07
CA ASN A 23 -11.58 -6.17 -16.18
C ASN A 23 -10.98 -4.75 -16.14
N ALA A 24 -10.86 -4.13 -14.97
CA ALA A 24 -10.21 -2.82 -14.83
C ALA A 24 -8.73 -2.89 -15.19
N ILE A 25 -8.03 -3.94 -14.74
CA ILE A 25 -6.63 -4.18 -15.07
C ILE A 25 -6.44 -4.41 -16.57
N GLU A 26 -7.26 -5.24 -17.19
CA GLU A 26 -7.24 -5.47 -18.64
C GLU A 26 -7.48 -4.17 -19.43
N ASN A 27 -8.25 -3.22 -18.88
CA ASN A 27 -8.48 -1.90 -19.49
C ASN A 27 -7.44 -0.84 -19.05
N GLY A 28 -6.28 -1.23 -18.60
CA GLY A 28 -5.15 -0.33 -18.40
C GLY A 28 -5.08 0.36 -17.02
N VAL A 29 -5.85 -0.10 -16.04
CA VAL A 29 -5.85 0.47 -14.69
C VAL A 29 -4.84 -0.28 -13.80
N TYR A 30 -4.05 0.45 -13.03
CA TYR A 30 -3.35 -0.12 -11.87
C TYR A 30 -4.33 -0.19 -10.69
N VAL A 31 -4.49 -1.37 -10.12
CA VAL A 31 -5.37 -1.56 -8.98
C VAL A 31 -4.54 -1.77 -7.73
N VAL A 32 -4.77 -0.93 -6.72
CA VAL A 32 -4.17 -1.04 -5.39
C VAL A 32 -5.27 -1.40 -4.40
N ALA A 33 -5.09 -2.44 -3.62
CA ALA A 33 -6.09 -2.91 -2.68
C ALA A 33 -5.52 -3.17 -1.28
N ALA A 34 -6.38 -3.03 -0.30
CA ALA A 34 -6.08 -3.33 1.09
C ALA A 34 -5.94 -4.84 1.30
N ALA A 35 -4.99 -5.25 2.13
CA ALA A 35 -4.83 -6.64 2.52
C ALA A 35 -6.03 -7.17 3.32
N GLY A 36 -6.65 -6.30 4.12
CA GLY A 36 -7.71 -6.66 5.05
C GLY A 36 -7.35 -6.27 6.48
N ASN A 37 -8.32 -6.36 7.38
CA ASN A 37 -8.16 -5.92 8.77
C ASN A 37 -8.46 -7.06 9.77
N ASP A 38 -8.19 -8.30 9.39
CA ASP A 38 -8.51 -9.49 10.17
C ASP A 38 -7.28 -10.13 10.84
N GLY A 39 -6.14 -9.44 10.87
CA GLY A 39 -4.88 -9.94 11.42
C GLY A 39 -4.88 -10.26 12.92
N GLU A 40 -5.88 -9.78 13.69
CA GLU A 40 -6.06 -10.19 15.09
C GLU A 40 -6.65 -11.61 15.22
N ASN A 41 -7.26 -12.11 14.16
CA ASN A 41 -7.72 -13.48 14.08
C ASN A 41 -6.57 -14.35 13.62
N ASP A 42 -6.45 -15.50 14.23
CA ASP A 42 -5.48 -16.53 13.81
C ASP A 42 -5.69 -16.80 12.32
N ASP A 43 -4.73 -16.58 11.45
CA ASP A 43 -4.87 -16.80 10.02
C ASP A 43 -5.67 -15.71 9.25
N GLY A 44 -5.47 -14.46 9.59
CA GLY A 44 -6.11 -13.31 8.94
C GLY A 44 -5.63 -13.07 7.51
N ASP A 45 -6.00 -13.94 6.59
CA ASP A 45 -5.59 -13.92 5.18
C ASP A 45 -5.94 -12.64 4.44
N VAL A 46 -5.15 -12.36 3.41
CA VAL A 46 -5.43 -11.28 2.47
C VAL A 46 -6.80 -11.48 1.84
N SER A 47 -7.66 -10.49 2.01
CA SER A 47 -9.02 -10.52 1.48
C SER A 47 -9.10 -10.03 0.03
N SER A 48 -10.14 -10.49 -0.69
CA SER A 48 -10.46 -9.98 -2.03
C SER A 48 -10.78 -8.46 -1.96
N PRO A 49 -10.34 -7.64 -2.94
CA PRO A 49 -9.62 -8.03 -4.15
C PRO A 49 -8.08 -8.02 -4.00
N GLY A 50 -7.54 -7.81 -2.80
CA GLY A 50 -6.09 -7.83 -2.55
C GLY A 50 -5.44 -9.17 -2.91
N SER A 51 -6.24 -10.26 -2.86
CA SER A 51 -5.81 -11.61 -3.23
C SER A 51 -5.65 -11.85 -4.74
N VAL A 52 -6.12 -10.97 -5.61
CA VAL A 52 -5.95 -11.09 -7.08
C VAL A 52 -4.49 -10.85 -7.46
N ASP A 53 -3.93 -11.67 -8.33
CA ASP A 53 -2.49 -11.66 -8.63
C ASP A 53 -2.01 -10.32 -9.18
N ASP A 54 -2.69 -9.75 -10.16
CA ASP A 54 -2.34 -8.46 -10.80
C ASP A 54 -2.71 -7.22 -9.95
N VAL A 55 -3.20 -7.39 -8.72
CA VAL A 55 -3.47 -6.30 -7.80
C VAL A 55 -2.24 -6.04 -6.93
N ILE A 56 -1.95 -4.78 -6.64
CA ILE A 56 -0.96 -4.39 -5.65
C ILE A 56 -1.63 -4.39 -4.27
N CYS A 57 -1.36 -5.41 -3.48
CA CYS A 57 -1.93 -5.58 -2.15
C CYS A 57 -1.08 -4.90 -1.09
N VAL A 58 -1.73 -4.17 -0.18
CA VAL A 58 -1.05 -3.35 0.82
C VAL A 58 -1.45 -3.73 2.22
N GLY A 59 -0.48 -4.16 3.01
CA GLY A 59 -0.61 -4.36 4.46
C GLY A 59 -0.38 -3.07 5.25
N GLY A 60 -0.64 -3.13 6.55
CA GLY A 60 -0.60 -1.99 7.45
C GLY A 60 0.52 -2.04 8.48
N ILE A 61 1.25 -0.94 8.66
CA ILE A 61 2.22 -0.76 9.74
C ILE A 61 1.84 0.40 10.66
N THR A 62 2.38 0.36 11.86
CA THR A 62 2.31 1.47 12.82
C THR A 62 3.31 2.56 12.46
N ARG A 63 3.22 3.72 13.12
CA ARG A 63 4.21 4.81 13.02
C ARG A 63 5.65 4.42 13.35
N LEU A 64 5.84 3.35 14.09
CA LEU A 64 7.16 2.84 14.48
C LEU A 64 7.71 1.80 13.50
N GLY A 65 7.00 1.53 12.40
CA GLY A 65 7.40 0.53 11.41
C GLY A 65 7.12 -0.92 11.85
N ASN A 66 6.39 -1.13 12.94
CA ASN A 66 5.94 -2.46 13.33
C ASN A 66 4.67 -2.83 12.57
N LEU A 67 4.46 -4.12 12.34
CA LEU A 67 3.19 -4.58 11.80
C LEU A 67 2.04 -4.06 12.67
N TRP A 68 1.01 -3.50 12.03
CA TRP A 68 -0.22 -3.23 12.74
C TRP A 68 -0.95 -4.55 12.98
N VAL A 69 -1.32 -4.81 14.23
CA VAL A 69 -1.93 -6.08 14.66
C VAL A 69 -3.20 -6.45 13.87
N GLY A 70 -3.93 -5.44 13.39
CA GLY A 70 -5.12 -5.66 12.57
C GLY A 70 -4.82 -5.92 11.08
N SER A 71 -3.57 -5.81 10.61
CA SER A 71 -3.27 -6.05 9.20
C SER A 71 -3.39 -7.53 8.86
N SER A 72 -4.22 -7.87 7.88
CA SER A 72 -4.23 -9.22 7.31
C SER A 72 -2.86 -9.58 6.74
N GLU A 73 -2.53 -10.87 6.82
CA GLU A 73 -1.25 -11.45 6.41
C GLU A 73 -1.44 -12.30 5.15
N GLY A 74 -0.37 -12.50 4.40
CA GLY A 74 -0.41 -13.34 3.20
C GLY A 74 -0.27 -14.82 3.54
N ASP A 75 -1.06 -15.67 2.91
CA ASP A 75 -0.76 -17.07 2.75
C ASP A 75 -0.25 -17.34 1.33
N ASN A 76 1.06 -17.51 1.20
CA ASN A 76 1.72 -17.71 -0.08
C ASN A 76 2.15 -19.17 -0.32
N ASN A 77 1.79 -20.07 0.58
CA ASN A 77 2.20 -21.47 0.53
C ASN A 77 1.23 -22.34 -0.29
N GLY A 78 0.08 -21.78 -0.66
CA GLY A 78 -1.02 -22.47 -1.31
C GLY A 78 -1.97 -23.13 -0.30
N ASP A 79 -3.24 -23.17 -0.63
CA ASP A 79 -4.27 -23.76 0.22
C ASP A 79 -4.36 -25.28 0.02
N ILE A 80 -4.72 -25.96 1.10
CA ILE A 80 -5.00 -27.40 1.04
C ILE A 80 -6.33 -27.65 0.35
N TRP A 81 -7.33 -26.73 0.52
CA TRP A 81 -8.64 -26.88 -0.07
C TRP A 81 -9.40 -25.56 -0.25
N PRO A 82 -9.87 -25.20 -1.48
CA PRO A 82 -9.43 -25.85 -2.75
C PRO A 82 -7.94 -25.64 -2.99
N PRO A 83 -7.28 -26.60 -3.61
CA PRO A 83 -5.82 -26.49 -3.80
C PRO A 83 -5.50 -25.29 -4.66
N LYS A 84 -4.71 -24.37 -4.11
CA LYS A 84 -4.13 -23.24 -4.82
C LYS A 84 -2.63 -23.50 -4.98
N LEU A 85 -2.05 -23.00 -6.05
CA LEU A 85 -0.61 -23.07 -6.22
C LEU A 85 0.07 -22.03 -5.33
N PRO A 86 1.24 -22.33 -4.76
CA PRO A 86 2.05 -21.35 -4.08
C PRO A 86 2.34 -20.16 -5.01
N ARG A 87 2.25 -18.94 -4.47
CA ARG A 87 2.57 -17.73 -5.22
C ARG A 87 4.06 -17.54 -5.40
N ASN A 88 4.43 -17.02 -6.54
CA ASN A 88 5.81 -16.68 -6.90
C ASN A 88 6.00 -15.15 -6.86
N ASN A 89 7.26 -14.73 -6.77
CA ASN A 89 7.58 -13.32 -6.94
C ASN A 89 7.30 -12.89 -8.40
N PRO A 90 6.76 -11.68 -8.62
CA PRO A 90 6.44 -10.62 -7.65
C PRO A 90 5.01 -10.69 -7.07
N ASP A 91 4.22 -11.75 -7.28
CA ASP A 91 2.79 -11.83 -6.95
C ASP A 91 2.49 -12.30 -5.52
N LYS A 92 3.51 -12.46 -4.71
CA LYS A 92 3.33 -12.79 -3.28
C LYS A 92 2.65 -11.65 -2.54
N LYS A 93 1.71 -12.01 -1.63
CA LYS A 93 0.84 -11.09 -0.89
C LYS A 93 1.23 -10.98 0.60
N PRO A 94 1.03 -9.78 1.20
CA PRO A 94 0.87 -8.51 0.50
C PRO A 94 2.14 -8.18 -0.27
N GLU A 95 2.09 -7.35 -1.30
CA GLU A 95 3.31 -6.91 -1.98
C GLU A 95 4.14 -6.00 -1.09
N ILE A 96 3.50 -5.07 -0.40
CA ILE A 96 4.19 -4.08 0.45
C ILE A 96 3.33 -3.71 1.65
N VAL A 97 3.95 -2.98 2.58
CA VAL A 97 3.27 -2.33 3.69
C VAL A 97 3.47 -0.83 3.66
N ALA A 98 2.49 -0.11 4.22
CA ALA A 98 2.53 1.33 4.38
C ALA A 98 1.83 1.73 5.70
N PRO A 99 1.95 3.00 6.16
CA PRO A 99 1.29 3.45 7.38
C PRO A 99 -0.22 3.19 7.35
N GLY A 100 -0.72 2.42 8.32
CA GLY A 100 -2.11 1.99 8.40
C GLY A 100 -2.70 2.07 9.80
N HIS A 101 -1.95 2.50 10.81
CA HIS A 101 -2.43 2.62 12.17
C HIS A 101 -2.26 4.04 12.70
N GLU A 102 -3.34 4.58 13.24
CA GLU A 102 -3.41 5.96 13.72
C GLU A 102 -2.89 6.97 12.66
N VAL A 103 -3.42 6.85 11.45
CA VAL A 103 -3.11 7.76 10.35
C VAL A 103 -4.00 8.99 10.46
N PRO A 104 -3.43 10.22 10.44
CA PRO A 104 -4.24 11.42 10.45
C PRO A 104 -4.99 11.56 9.12
N VAL A 105 -6.27 11.81 9.21
CA VAL A 105 -7.15 11.95 8.04
C VAL A 105 -7.99 13.21 8.14
N LEU A 106 -8.33 13.79 7.01
CA LEU A 106 -9.29 14.88 6.93
C LEU A 106 -10.70 14.29 6.97
N VAL A 107 -11.37 14.49 8.08
CA VAL A 107 -12.77 14.10 8.27
C VAL A 107 -13.48 15.16 9.10
N PHE A 108 -14.68 15.53 8.67
CA PHE A 108 -15.51 16.47 9.45
C PHE A 108 -16.39 15.67 10.41
N ASN A 109 -16.17 15.85 11.71
CA ASN A 109 -16.94 15.21 12.78
C ASN A 109 -17.99 16.14 13.43
N GLY A 110 -18.26 17.30 12.82
CA GLY A 110 -19.17 18.32 13.35
C GLY A 110 -18.45 19.47 14.06
N GLU A 111 -17.23 19.26 14.55
CA GLU A 111 -16.46 20.25 15.31
C GLU A 111 -15.06 20.48 14.72
N SER A 112 -14.42 19.43 14.23
CA SER A 112 -13.08 19.50 13.65
C SER A 112 -13.02 18.84 12.27
N TRP A 113 -11.99 19.20 11.50
CA TRP A 113 -11.74 18.69 10.15
C TRP A 113 -10.66 17.62 10.11
N TRP A 114 -10.31 17.06 11.23
CA TRP A 114 -9.30 16.01 11.28
C TRP A 114 -9.72 14.88 12.23
N GLY A 115 -9.16 13.73 12.00
CA GLY A 115 -9.37 12.54 12.82
C GLY A 115 -8.26 11.52 12.60
N TRP A 116 -8.36 10.42 13.27
CA TRP A 116 -7.44 9.28 13.14
C TRP A 116 -8.16 8.12 12.45
N SER A 117 -7.46 7.46 11.55
CA SER A 117 -7.93 6.24 10.90
C SER A 117 -6.94 5.11 11.11
N SER A 118 -7.45 3.92 11.39
CA SER A 118 -6.66 2.68 11.40
C SER A 118 -7.28 1.69 10.44
N GLY A 119 -6.46 1.09 9.59
CA GLY A 119 -6.87 0.13 8.59
C GLY A 119 -5.89 0.07 7.44
N THR A 120 -5.77 -1.09 6.82
CA THR A 120 -5.03 -1.27 5.57
C THR A 120 -5.58 -0.42 4.43
N SER A 121 -6.81 0.10 4.56
CA SER A 121 -7.38 1.09 3.65
C SER A 121 -6.59 2.41 3.66
N ALA A 122 -6.11 2.86 4.83
CA ALA A 122 -5.25 4.04 4.92
C ALA A 122 -3.88 3.78 4.26
N SER A 123 -3.29 2.60 4.48
CA SER A 123 -2.06 2.17 3.80
C SER A 123 -2.21 2.15 2.28
N THR A 124 -3.35 1.63 1.79
CA THR A 124 -3.68 1.60 0.36
C THR A 124 -3.76 3.00 -0.25
N ALA A 125 -4.32 3.96 0.47
CA ALA A 125 -4.39 5.35 0.01
C ALA A 125 -2.99 5.97 -0.13
N TRP A 126 -2.07 5.70 0.81
CA TRP A 126 -0.67 6.11 0.73
C TRP A 126 0.03 5.55 -0.52
N VAL A 127 -0.11 4.26 -0.76
CA VAL A 127 0.49 3.59 -1.92
C VAL A 127 -0.10 4.11 -3.23
N SER A 128 -1.43 4.25 -3.30
CA SER A 128 -2.10 4.79 -4.49
C SER A 128 -1.61 6.21 -4.83
N GLY A 129 -1.51 7.08 -3.82
CA GLY A 129 -0.98 8.43 -4.01
C GLY A 129 0.48 8.45 -4.45
N SER A 130 1.30 7.58 -3.86
CA SER A 130 2.72 7.45 -4.22
C SER A 130 2.89 6.96 -5.66
N LEU A 131 2.11 5.96 -6.08
CA LEU A 131 2.15 5.47 -7.46
C LEU A 131 1.63 6.50 -8.45
N ALA A 132 0.62 7.30 -8.09
CA ALA A 132 0.15 8.38 -8.96
C ALA A 132 1.26 9.41 -9.22
N LEU A 133 2.02 9.80 -8.20
CA LEU A 133 3.18 10.69 -8.34
C LEU A 133 4.28 10.05 -9.19
N PHE A 134 4.55 8.76 -9.00
CA PHE A 134 5.51 8.02 -9.81
C PHE A 134 5.10 7.99 -11.29
N LEU A 135 3.83 7.70 -11.57
CA LEU A 135 3.30 7.66 -12.94
C LEU A 135 3.22 9.04 -13.60
N GLU A 136 3.13 10.12 -12.83
CA GLU A 136 3.23 11.49 -13.34
C GLU A 136 4.68 11.81 -13.78
N GLU A 137 5.67 11.41 -12.99
CA GLU A 137 7.09 11.64 -13.30
C GLU A 137 7.59 10.75 -14.44
N TYR A 138 7.09 9.50 -14.51
CA TYR A 138 7.52 8.49 -15.51
C TYR A 138 6.33 8.03 -16.38
N PRO A 139 5.93 8.82 -17.38
CA PRO A 139 4.77 8.50 -18.24
C PRO A 139 4.91 7.18 -19.02
N GLU A 140 6.12 6.66 -19.21
CA GLU A 140 6.37 5.37 -19.85
C GLU A 140 5.81 4.18 -19.07
N TYR A 141 5.58 4.33 -17.78
CA TYR A 141 4.93 3.33 -16.93
C TYR A 141 3.40 3.47 -16.91
N GLN A 142 2.85 4.56 -17.49
CA GLN A 142 1.40 4.69 -17.60
C GLN A 142 0.82 3.60 -18.51
N ARG A 143 -0.39 3.20 -18.18
CA ARG A 143 -1.15 2.19 -18.93
C ARG A 143 -2.36 2.82 -19.62
N ASN A 144 -2.84 2.14 -20.64
CA ASN A 144 -4.09 2.43 -21.33
C ASN A 144 -4.77 1.09 -21.69
N SER A 145 -5.92 1.14 -22.35
CA SER A 145 -6.68 -0.05 -22.74
C SER A 145 -5.94 -1.00 -23.69
N ASP A 146 -4.88 -0.52 -24.36
CA ASP A 146 -4.08 -1.33 -25.29
C ASP A 146 -2.84 -1.93 -24.61
N SER A 147 -2.62 -1.60 -23.32
CA SER A 147 -1.49 -2.11 -22.54
C SER A 147 -1.83 -3.50 -21.98
N ASP A 148 -0.93 -4.43 -22.15
CA ASP A 148 -1.02 -5.74 -21.48
C ASP A 148 -0.72 -5.64 -19.96
N SER A 149 -0.89 -6.74 -19.24
CA SER A 149 -0.63 -6.79 -17.80
C SER A 149 0.86 -6.76 -17.44
N SER A 150 1.77 -6.91 -18.42
CA SER A 150 3.22 -6.94 -18.17
C SER A 150 3.73 -5.70 -17.44
N LYS A 151 3.12 -4.55 -17.66
CA LYS A 151 3.45 -3.31 -16.92
C LYS A 151 3.03 -3.35 -15.45
N VAL A 152 2.02 -4.13 -15.09
CA VAL A 152 1.67 -4.34 -13.68
C VAL A 152 2.77 -5.14 -13.00
N GLU A 153 3.21 -6.22 -13.65
CA GLU A 153 4.31 -7.05 -13.17
C GLU A 153 5.61 -6.23 -13.06
N GLU A 154 5.89 -5.36 -14.04
CA GLU A 154 7.04 -4.44 -14.02
C GLU A 154 7.02 -3.51 -12.81
N ILE A 155 5.88 -2.87 -12.52
CA ILE A 155 5.71 -2.02 -11.32
C ILE A 155 5.85 -2.84 -10.04
N LYS A 156 5.26 -4.03 -9.97
CA LYS A 156 5.38 -4.92 -8.81
C LYS A 156 6.84 -5.34 -8.59
N LEU A 157 7.56 -5.60 -9.66
CA LEU A 157 9.00 -5.93 -9.60
C LEU A 157 9.81 -4.73 -9.10
N LEU A 158 9.57 -3.53 -9.62
CA LEU A 158 10.22 -2.31 -9.14
C LEU A 158 9.95 -2.07 -7.65
N ILE A 159 8.70 -2.24 -7.21
CA ILE A 159 8.31 -2.16 -5.80
C ILE A 159 9.10 -3.18 -4.97
N SER A 160 9.16 -4.42 -5.42
CA SER A 160 9.83 -5.50 -4.69
C SER A 160 11.33 -5.27 -4.51
N GLN A 161 11.96 -4.62 -5.47
CA GLN A 161 13.40 -4.34 -5.47
C GLN A 161 13.76 -3.06 -4.70
N ASN A 162 12.83 -2.12 -4.57
CA ASN A 162 13.10 -0.79 -4.03
C ASN A 162 12.33 -0.48 -2.74
N SER A 163 11.66 -1.47 -2.12
CA SER A 163 11.05 -1.34 -0.82
C SER A 163 12.06 -1.50 0.32
N GLN A 164 11.84 -0.80 1.43
CA GLN A 164 12.70 -0.92 2.60
C GLN A 164 12.30 -2.16 3.40
N MET A 165 13.10 -3.21 3.29
CA MET A 165 12.94 -4.41 4.10
C MET A 165 13.12 -4.11 5.59
N LYS A 166 12.42 -4.86 6.43
CA LYS A 166 12.60 -4.82 7.88
C LYS A 166 13.97 -5.40 8.26
N GLU A 167 14.47 -5.02 9.43
CA GLU A 167 15.69 -5.60 10.00
C GLU A 167 15.57 -7.14 10.06
N ASN A 168 16.57 -7.82 9.50
CA ASN A 168 16.63 -9.28 9.32
C ASN A 168 15.67 -9.87 8.28
N GLN A 169 14.90 -9.09 7.55
CA GLN A 169 14.16 -9.52 6.38
C GLN A 169 15.12 -9.52 5.17
N ASN A 170 15.15 -10.62 4.40
CA ASN A 170 16.02 -10.76 3.22
C ASN A 170 15.26 -11.24 1.96
N GLN A 171 13.97 -11.44 2.09
CA GLN A 171 13.06 -11.87 1.03
C GLN A 171 11.63 -11.41 1.37
N HIS A 172 10.67 -11.73 0.49
CA HIS A 172 9.26 -11.53 0.79
C HIS A 172 8.87 -12.22 2.12
N ASP A 173 8.05 -11.53 2.90
CA ASP A 173 7.53 -11.97 4.18
C ASP A 173 6.00 -11.82 4.17
N ASP A 174 5.25 -12.81 4.67
CA ASP A 174 3.78 -12.81 4.61
C ASP A 174 3.13 -11.67 5.41
N LYS A 175 3.88 -11.03 6.31
CA LYS A 175 3.43 -9.89 7.15
C LYS A 175 3.83 -8.54 6.55
N PHE A 176 5.05 -8.42 6.04
CA PHE A 176 5.65 -7.17 5.58
C PHE A 176 5.76 -7.08 4.05
N GLY A 177 5.36 -8.12 3.32
CA GLY A 177 5.58 -8.18 1.89
C GLY A 177 7.05 -8.07 1.53
N TYR A 178 7.37 -7.26 0.53
CA TYR A 178 8.75 -6.91 0.19
C TYR A 178 9.31 -5.78 1.07
N GLY A 179 8.53 -5.26 2.01
CA GLY A 179 8.93 -4.22 2.94
C GLY A 179 8.05 -2.97 2.89
N ILE A 180 8.55 -1.89 3.46
CA ILE A 180 7.86 -0.59 3.48
C ILE A 180 8.08 0.12 2.16
N LEU A 181 7.01 0.62 1.54
CA LEU A 181 7.12 1.42 0.31
C LEU A 181 8.04 2.62 0.52
N ARG A 182 9.02 2.76 -0.35
CA ARG A 182 9.95 3.89 -0.43
C ARG A 182 9.91 4.45 -1.85
N ILE A 183 9.00 5.40 -2.05
CA ILE A 183 8.81 6.03 -3.37
C ILE A 183 10.08 6.77 -3.84
N ASP A 184 10.85 7.32 -2.90
CA ASP A 184 12.14 7.95 -3.18
C ASP A 184 13.16 6.95 -3.77
N LEU A 185 13.26 5.75 -3.21
CA LEU A 185 14.14 4.70 -3.76
C LEU A 185 13.65 4.20 -5.12
N LEU A 186 12.34 4.11 -5.31
CA LEU A 186 11.74 3.72 -6.57
C LEU A 186 12.11 4.72 -7.68
N ILE A 187 11.94 6.02 -7.42
CA ILE A 187 12.30 7.11 -8.32
C ILE A 187 13.81 7.06 -8.63
N GLU A 188 14.64 6.99 -7.59
CA GLU A 188 16.09 6.95 -7.74
C GLU A 188 16.58 5.75 -8.57
N SER A 189 15.91 4.60 -8.47
CA SER A 189 16.27 3.40 -9.24
C SER A 189 16.01 3.57 -10.73
N VAL A 190 14.91 4.24 -11.10
CA VAL A 190 14.55 4.51 -12.50
C VAL A 190 15.47 5.57 -13.09
N ASP A 191 15.78 6.64 -12.34
CA ASP A 191 16.71 7.69 -12.76
C ASP A 191 18.11 7.13 -13.02
N ASN A 192 18.61 6.26 -12.15
CA ASN A 192 19.92 5.64 -12.31
C ASN A 192 19.98 4.70 -13.53
N SER A 193 18.94 3.90 -13.75
CA SER A 193 18.86 3.02 -14.92
C SER A 193 18.76 3.80 -16.25
N SER A 194 18.10 4.94 -16.22
CA SER A 194 18.02 5.86 -17.37
C SER A 194 19.35 6.55 -17.65
N ASN A 195 20.15 6.83 -16.62
CA ASN A 195 21.46 7.47 -16.74
C ASN A 195 22.55 6.53 -17.29
N GLU A 196 22.46 5.23 -17.10
CA GLU A 196 23.35 4.26 -17.75
C GLU A 196 23.15 4.23 -19.28
N ASN A 197 21.97 4.61 -19.76
CA ASN A 197 21.63 4.69 -21.19
C ASN A 197 21.73 6.10 -21.78
N LEU A 198 21.97 7.14 -20.98
CA LEU A 198 22.02 8.54 -21.40
C LEU A 198 23.21 9.27 -20.80
N ILE A 199 24.38 9.10 -21.42
CA ILE A 199 25.40 10.13 -21.37
C ILE A 199 24.84 11.35 -22.09
N THR A 200 24.22 12.27 -21.38
CA THR A 200 23.76 13.63 -21.68
C THR A 200 22.27 13.90 -21.50
N LYS A 201 21.83 14.08 -20.28
CA LYS A 201 20.84 15.12 -19.99
C LYS A 201 21.20 15.74 -18.65
N ASN A 202 21.54 17.03 -18.69
CA ASN A 202 21.76 17.85 -17.49
C ASN A 202 20.43 18.00 -16.74
N TYR A 203 20.14 17.06 -15.85
CA TYR A 203 19.05 17.18 -14.90
C TYR A 203 19.53 18.08 -13.76
N LYS A 204 18.89 19.22 -13.58
CA LYS A 204 18.94 19.98 -12.32
C LYS A 204 17.81 19.45 -11.47
N PRO A 205 18.08 18.88 -10.29
CA PRO A 205 17.00 18.56 -9.34
C PRO A 205 16.21 19.84 -9.08
N LYS A 206 14.89 19.78 -9.24
CA LYS A 206 14.01 20.79 -8.67
C LYS A 206 14.24 20.76 -7.17
N ASP A 207 14.59 21.91 -6.59
CA ASP A 207 14.91 22.06 -5.19
C ASP A 207 13.91 21.31 -4.28
N ASP A 208 14.43 20.33 -3.55
CA ASP A 208 13.93 19.71 -2.35
C ASP A 208 12.41 19.62 -2.12
N VAL A 209 11.75 18.68 -2.78
CA VAL A 209 10.57 18.06 -2.19
C VAL A 209 10.94 16.63 -1.77
N ARG A 210 11.74 16.49 -0.74
CA ARG A 210 11.87 15.24 0.00
C ARG A 210 10.66 15.09 0.90
N ILE A 211 9.62 14.45 0.40
CA ILE A 211 8.53 13.97 1.27
C ILE A 211 9.06 12.72 1.97
N ASN A 212 9.77 12.94 3.06
CA ASN A 212 10.09 11.84 3.97
C ASN A 212 8.81 11.56 4.78
N ILE A 213 8.26 10.37 4.64
CA ILE A 213 7.10 9.92 5.42
C ILE A 213 7.33 10.15 6.93
N PHE A 214 8.57 9.99 7.41
CA PHE A 214 8.94 10.31 8.78
C PHE A 214 8.85 11.81 9.12
N ASP A 215 9.03 12.71 8.16
CA ASP A 215 8.92 14.14 8.40
C ASP A 215 7.47 14.60 8.55
N ILE A 216 6.53 13.93 7.87
CA ILE A 216 5.09 14.15 8.10
C ILE A 216 4.73 13.84 9.55
N PHE A 217 5.23 12.74 10.10
CA PHE A 217 5.04 12.36 11.50
C PHE A 217 5.81 13.25 12.51
N GLN A 218 6.92 13.87 12.12
CA GLN A 218 7.64 14.84 12.97
C GLN A 218 6.91 16.19 13.05
N THR A 219 6.20 16.58 11.99
CA THR A 219 5.42 17.82 11.96
C THR A 219 4.25 17.74 12.95
N GLU A 220 3.66 16.57 13.18
CA GLU A 220 2.60 16.37 14.17
C GLU A 220 3.06 16.64 15.60
N ARG A 221 4.27 16.28 16.00
CA ARG A 221 4.78 16.62 17.34
C ARG A 221 4.82 18.12 17.58
N ARG A 222 4.93 18.93 16.52
CA ARG A 222 4.88 20.40 16.61
C ARG A 222 3.45 20.91 16.64
N MET A 223 2.51 20.23 15.98
CA MET A 223 1.09 20.64 16.00
C MET A 223 0.42 20.28 17.32
N THR A 224 0.68 19.11 17.89
CA THR A 224 0.14 18.71 19.19
C THR A 224 0.71 19.50 20.36
N ALA A 225 1.92 20.04 20.24
CA ALA A 225 2.51 20.91 21.25
C ALA A 225 1.86 22.31 21.35
N ASN A 226 1.06 22.69 20.37
CA ASN A 226 0.37 23.99 20.29
C ASN A 226 -1.15 23.90 20.44
N VAL A 227 -1.71 22.74 20.79
CA VAL A 227 -3.13 22.64 21.16
C VAL A 227 -3.29 23.17 22.58
N PRO A 228 -4.04 24.26 22.82
CA PRO A 228 -4.31 24.73 24.19
C PRO A 228 -5.04 23.62 24.95
N PRO A 229 -4.83 23.48 26.27
CA PRO A 229 -5.50 22.48 27.06
C PRO A 229 -7.02 22.67 26.93
N ASP A 230 -7.70 21.56 26.66
CA ASP A 230 -9.16 21.53 26.60
C ASP A 230 -9.74 21.90 27.98
N ASN A 231 -10.35 23.07 28.07
CA ASN A 231 -11.03 23.56 29.27
C ASN A 231 -12.48 23.08 29.39
N SER A 232 -12.91 22.07 28.67
CA SER A 232 -14.30 21.58 28.66
C SER A 232 -14.66 20.65 29.83
N ALA A 233 -13.76 20.42 30.78
CA ALA A 233 -14.00 19.51 31.92
C ALA A 233 -14.68 20.17 33.15
N ASN A 234 -15.09 21.44 33.08
CA ASN A 234 -15.73 22.14 34.22
C ASN A 234 -17.05 22.80 33.82
N ALA A 235 -18.06 21.98 33.48
CA ALA A 235 -19.46 22.45 33.45
C ALA A 235 -20.40 21.26 33.69
N ILE A 236 -20.39 20.73 34.92
CA ILE A 236 -21.53 20.01 35.49
C ILE A 236 -21.60 20.47 36.97
N GLU A 237 -22.44 21.43 37.22
CA GLU A 237 -23.26 21.59 38.42
C GLU A 237 -24.71 21.66 37.98
#